data_b5673ecdbd42a9f894db7f9dfeb8a83c
#
_entry.id   b5673ecdbd42a9f894db7f9dfeb8a83c
#
_cell.length_a   1.000
_cell.length_b   1.000
_cell.length_c   1.000
_cell.angle_alpha   90.00
_cell.angle_beta   90.00
_cell.angle_gamma   90.00
#
_symmetry.space_group_name_H-M   'P 1'
#
loop_
_entity.id
_entity.type
_entity.pdbx_description
1 polymer ?
#
loop_
_entity_poly.entity_id
_entity_poly.type
_entity_poly.pdbx_seq_one_letter_code
_entity_poly.pdbx_strand_id
1 'polypeptide(L)'
;MSGRQIIGIHGLANKPEEVELAEFWHSSLQEGLEKNSGINIDALPFTSVYWANVLYPLPDTNYDAYRPAPAGALKTYEAGTLDSIRAGVGDVVGNGLDWLKEHFNLGALADGVLEAKLNDLSRYYEEEAIRDELRRRLRNTLLDHDGESIMLICHSMGTIIAYDVLRELGRARPNFRVAHLITIGSPLGMPHVKRKILQEWRTARTPTNVDRWDNLADKRDPVAIDVYLRGDYKANGRGVEVRDDLIFNDWGGINHKSYGYLRCPEM
;
A
#
# COMPACT_ATOMS: atom_id res chain seq x y z
N MET A 1 -14.08 -18.16 19.44
CA MET A 1 -13.89 -17.70 18.04
C MET A 1 -12.78 -16.69 18.08
N SER A 2 -11.71 -16.85 17.29
CA SER A 2 -10.67 -15.83 17.20
C SER A 2 -11.28 -14.53 16.68
N GLY A 3 -10.92 -13.39 17.26
CA GLY A 3 -11.33 -12.08 16.79
C GLY A 3 -10.94 -11.87 15.31
N ARG A 4 -11.58 -10.93 14.64
CA ARG A 4 -11.19 -10.46 13.31
C ARG A 4 -10.69 -9.04 13.47
N GLN A 5 -9.57 -8.71 12.83
CA GLN A 5 -8.96 -7.40 12.91
C GLN A 5 -8.56 -6.91 11.52
N ILE A 6 -8.89 -5.67 11.22
CA ILE A 6 -8.38 -4.94 10.05
C ILE A 6 -7.26 -4.04 10.54
N ILE A 7 -6.09 -4.16 9.94
CA ILE A 7 -4.94 -3.29 10.23
C ILE A 7 -4.60 -2.54 8.95
N GLY A 8 -4.54 -1.20 9.02
CA GLY A 8 -4.21 -0.33 7.91
C GLY A 8 -2.86 0.34 8.09
N ILE A 9 -2.01 0.36 7.06
CA ILE A 9 -0.76 1.13 7.05
C ILE A 9 -0.71 2.08 5.88
N HIS A 10 -0.54 3.37 6.16
CA HIS A 10 -0.53 4.45 5.16
C HIS A 10 0.77 4.53 4.36
N GLY A 11 0.74 5.30 3.26
CA GLY A 11 1.87 5.56 2.37
C GLY A 11 2.67 6.81 2.71
N LEU A 12 3.50 7.24 1.75
CA LEU A 12 4.44 8.36 1.78
C LEU A 12 3.79 9.73 2.06
N ALA A 13 4.66 10.69 2.32
CA ALA A 13 4.39 12.11 2.59
C ALA A 13 3.69 12.36 3.94
N ASN A 14 3.67 13.62 4.35
CA ASN A 14 3.00 14.03 5.58
C ASN A 14 1.53 13.61 5.60
N LYS A 15 0.98 13.42 6.79
CA LYS A 15 -0.40 12.98 7.02
C LYS A 15 -1.07 13.88 8.06
N PRO A 16 -2.42 13.94 8.06
CA PRO A 16 -3.18 14.41 9.20
C PRO A 16 -2.77 13.68 10.47
N GLU A 17 -3.25 14.13 11.59
CA GLU A 17 -3.08 13.39 12.85
C GLU A 17 -3.62 11.96 12.72
N GLU A 18 -3.08 11.08 13.57
CA GLU A 18 -3.39 9.64 13.51
C GLU A 18 -4.89 9.35 13.57
N VAL A 19 -5.59 10.05 14.45
CA VAL A 19 -7.04 9.86 14.66
C VAL A 19 -7.81 10.21 13.40
N GLU A 20 -7.55 11.39 12.83
CA GLU A 20 -8.21 11.85 11.60
C GLU A 20 -7.90 10.94 10.40
N LEU A 21 -6.66 10.50 10.27
CA LEU A 21 -6.29 9.57 9.20
C LEU A 21 -7.02 8.23 9.35
N ALA A 22 -7.12 7.72 10.57
CA ALA A 22 -7.83 6.48 10.87
C ALA A 22 -9.33 6.62 10.56
N GLU A 23 -9.94 7.73 10.93
CA GLU A 23 -11.35 8.02 10.62
C GLU A 23 -11.62 8.11 9.11
N PHE A 24 -10.72 8.72 8.33
CA PHE A 24 -10.85 8.77 6.89
C PHE A 24 -10.77 7.38 6.25
N TRP A 25 -9.87 6.53 6.70
CA TRP A 25 -9.77 5.16 6.22
C TRP A 25 -11.00 4.33 6.59
N HIS A 26 -11.41 4.42 7.85
CA HIS A 26 -12.61 3.73 8.35
C HIS A 26 -13.87 4.12 7.56
N SER A 27 -14.09 5.44 7.36
CA SER A 27 -15.22 5.94 6.59
C SER A 27 -15.21 5.47 5.14
N SER A 28 -14.02 5.40 4.51
CA SER A 28 -13.90 4.91 3.13
C SER A 28 -14.23 3.43 3.01
N LEU A 29 -13.78 2.61 3.96
CA LEU A 29 -14.12 1.18 4.02
C LEU A 29 -15.62 0.98 4.25
N GLN A 30 -16.23 1.75 5.16
CA GLN A 30 -17.68 1.69 5.40
C GLN A 30 -18.47 2.08 4.16
N GLU A 31 -18.09 3.18 3.49
CA GLU A 31 -18.74 3.62 2.25
C GLU A 31 -18.65 2.55 1.16
N GLY A 32 -17.49 1.90 1.00
CA GLY A 32 -17.30 0.80 0.06
C GLY A 32 -18.20 -0.39 0.37
N LEU A 33 -18.26 -0.83 1.61
CA LEU A 33 -19.13 -1.92 2.07
C LEU A 33 -20.61 -1.61 1.83
N GLU A 34 -21.07 -0.40 2.19
CA GLU A 34 -22.46 0.01 1.99
C GLU A 34 -22.82 0.05 0.51
N LYS A 35 -22.01 0.72 -0.31
CA LYS A 35 -22.33 0.93 -1.73
C LYS A 35 -22.18 -0.31 -2.60
N ASN A 36 -21.17 -1.15 -2.31
CA ASN A 36 -20.89 -2.32 -3.14
C ASN A 36 -21.66 -3.57 -2.69
N SER A 37 -21.96 -3.69 -1.40
CA SER A 37 -22.53 -4.92 -0.82
C SER A 37 -23.81 -4.70 -0.02
N GLY A 38 -24.24 -3.44 0.14
CA GLY A 38 -25.40 -3.10 0.98
C GLY A 38 -25.18 -3.42 2.47
N ILE A 39 -23.92 -3.62 2.87
CA ILE A 39 -23.55 -3.93 4.25
C ILE A 39 -23.28 -2.63 4.98
N ASN A 40 -24.12 -2.32 5.98
CA ASN A 40 -23.90 -1.21 6.87
C ASN A 40 -23.37 -1.74 8.22
N ILE A 41 -22.17 -1.30 8.59
CA ILE A 41 -21.51 -1.67 9.84
C ILE A 41 -21.16 -0.40 10.60
N ASP A 42 -21.71 -0.24 11.80
CA ASP A 42 -21.48 0.94 12.65
C ASP A 42 -20.01 1.04 13.13
N ALA A 43 -19.36 -0.11 13.35
CA ALA A 43 -17.97 -0.16 13.78
C ALA A 43 -17.22 -1.33 13.11
N LEU A 44 -16.21 -1.00 12.34
CA LEU A 44 -15.22 -1.98 11.85
C LEU A 44 -14.13 -2.16 12.90
N PRO A 45 -13.66 -3.38 13.16
CA PRO A 45 -12.49 -3.62 14.00
C PRO A 45 -11.22 -3.17 13.26
N PHE A 46 -10.94 -1.86 13.26
CA PHE A 46 -9.88 -1.23 12.49
C PHE A 46 -8.82 -0.62 13.40
N THR A 47 -7.56 -0.91 13.12
CA THR A 47 -6.39 -0.27 13.76
C THR A 47 -5.49 0.34 12.70
N SER A 48 -5.15 1.61 12.87
CA SER A 48 -4.21 2.32 12.00
C SER A 48 -2.78 2.16 12.50
N VAL A 49 -1.84 1.89 11.59
CA VAL A 49 -0.40 1.99 11.85
C VAL A 49 0.08 3.32 11.33
N TYR A 50 0.25 4.26 12.24
CA TYR A 50 0.68 5.62 11.93
C TYR A 50 2.18 5.77 12.08
N TRP A 51 2.86 6.26 11.05
CA TRP A 51 4.32 6.46 11.07
C TRP A 51 4.77 7.82 10.51
N ALA A 52 3.84 8.65 10.01
CA ALA A 52 4.21 9.94 9.39
C ALA A 52 4.98 10.85 10.35
N ASN A 53 4.65 10.84 11.64
CA ASN A 53 5.31 11.66 12.68
C ASN A 53 6.78 11.27 12.95
N VAL A 54 7.28 10.16 12.41
CA VAL A 54 8.72 9.83 12.45
C VAL A 54 9.51 10.74 11.49
N LEU A 55 8.90 11.09 10.36
CA LEU A 55 9.51 11.90 9.32
C LEU A 55 9.06 13.36 9.37
N TYR A 56 7.86 13.62 9.85
CA TYR A 56 7.19 14.92 9.87
C TYR A 56 6.76 15.28 11.29
N PRO A 57 7.47 16.21 11.96
CA PRO A 57 7.17 16.59 13.36
C PRO A 57 5.79 17.26 13.54
N LEU A 58 5.27 17.87 12.48
CA LEU A 58 3.95 18.51 12.49
C LEU A 58 3.05 17.82 11.47
N PRO A 59 1.80 17.49 11.85
CA PRO A 59 0.85 16.87 10.94
C PRO A 59 0.45 17.81 9.80
N ASP A 60 -0.04 17.24 8.70
CA ASP A 60 -0.63 18.01 7.62
C ASP A 60 -2.01 18.52 8.04
N THR A 61 -2.18 19.83 8.01
CA THR A 61 -3.45 20.49 8.36
C THR A 61 -4.39 20.70 7.18
N ASN A 62 -3.98 20.32 5.97
CA ASN A 62 -4.85 20.40 4.79
C ASN A 62 -5.78 19.19 4.72
N TYR A 63 -6.75 19.11 5.62
CA TYR A 63 -7.69 18.00 5.74
C TYR A 63 -8.55 17.78 4.47
N ASP A 64 -8.79 18.81 3.68
CA ASP A 64 -9.56 18.68 2.43
C ASP A 64 -8.84 17.81 1.39
N ALA A 65 -7.51 17.74 1.46
CA ALA A 65 -6.70 16.86 0.61
C ALA A 65 -6.86 15.36 0.98
N TYR A 66 -7.43 15.06 2.14
CA TYR A 66 -7.58 13.70 2.68
C TYR A 66 -9.03 13.28 2.86
N ARG A 67 -9.95 14.24 2.98
CA ARG A 67 -11.37 13.94 3.14
C ARG A 67 -11.93 13.42 1.82
N PRO A 68 -12.44 12.19 1.77
CA PRO A 68 -13.03 11.67 0.56
C PRO A 68 -14.26 12.51 0.20
N ALA A 69 -14.35 12.97 -1.05
CA ALA A 69 -15.61 13.45 -1.57
C ALA A 69 -16.60 12.27 -1.59
N PRO A 70 -17.90 12.51 -1.30
CA PRO A 70 -18.89 11.46 -1.43
C PRO A 70 -18.79 10.83 -2.82
N ALA A 71 -18.64 9.52 -2.88
CA ALA A 71 -18.57 8.82 -4.14
C ALA A 71 -19.95 8.87 -4.83
N GLY A 72 -19.96 9.06 -6.15
CA GLY A 72 -21.10 8.71 -6.98
C GLY A 72 -21.32 7.19 -7.01
N ALA A 73 -21.81 6.65 -8.12
CA ALA A 73 -21.79 5.21 -8.36
C ALA A 73 -20.32 4.73 -8.44
N LEU A 74 -19.95 3.78 -7.60
CA LEU A 74 -18.62 3.17 -7.66
C LEU A 74 -18.53 2.32 -8.93
N LYS A 75 -17.35 2.33 -9.57
CA LYS A 75 -17.12 1.66 -10.84
C LYS A 75 -16.09 0.57 -10.66
N THR A 76 -16.34 -0.57 -11.29
CA THR A 76 -15.32 -1.59 -11.52
C THR A 76 -14.37 -1.15 -12.65
N TYR A 77 -13.20 -1.75 -12.71
CA TYR A 77 -12.29 -1.54 -13.82
C TYR A 77 -12.90 -2.09 -15.12
N GLU A 78 -12.93 -1.25 -16.14
CA GLU A 78 -13.30 -1.65 -17.50
C GLU A 78 -12.07 -1.55 -18.41
N ALA A 79 -11.70 -2.65 -19.06
CA ALA A 79 -10.60 -2.68 -20.01
C ALA A 79 -10.89 -1.72 -21.19
N GLY A 80 -10.05 -0.70 -21.35
CA GLY A 80 -10.22 0.36 -22.35
C GLY A 80 -8.94 0.69 -23.09
N THR A 81 -9.01 1.64 -24.03
CA THR A 81 -7.95 2.07 -24.95
C THR A 81 -6.66 2.58 -24.27
N LEU A 82 -6.65 2.84 -22.97
CA LEU A 82 -5.44 3.22 -22.21
C LEU A 82 -4.48 2.05 -21.96
N ASP A 83 -4.91 0.82 -22.19
CA ASP A 83 -4.08 -0.38 -22.02
C ASP A 83 -2.91 -0.45 -23.01
N SER A 84 -3.03 0.21 -24.15
CA SER A 84 -2.02 0.21 -25.22
C SER A 84 -0.84 1.17 -24.97
N ILE A 85 -0.98 2.15 -24.08
CA ILE A 85 0.02 3.23 -23.91
C ILE A 85 1.16 2.81 -22.99
N ARG A 86 0.95 1.82 -22.09
CA ARG A 86 1.97 1.38 -21.11
C ARG A 86 2.79 0.15 -21.53
N ALA A 87 2.49 -0.49 -22.62
CA ALA A 87 3.22 -1.68 -23.10
C ALA A 87 4.67 -1.41 -23.56
N GLY A 88 5.16 -0.16 -23.45
CA GLY A 88 6.44 0.26 -24.02
C GLY A 88 7.53 0.67 -22.99
N VAL A 89 7.32 0.48 -21.68
CA VAL A 89 8.33 0.87 -20.68
C VAL A 89 9.30 -0.30 -20.44
N GLY A 90 10.26 -0.40 -21.35
CA GLY A 90 11.37 -1.34 -21.23
C GLY A 90 12.37 -0.96 -20.11
N ASP A 91 13.16 -1.94 -19.70
CA ASP A 91 14.20 -1.87 -18.69
C ASP A 91 15.10 -0.63 -18.80
N VAL A 92 14.99 0.29 -17.84
CA VAL A 92 15.95 1.39 -17.67
C VAL A 92 16.75 1.16 -16.38
N VAL A 93 18.02 0.88 -16.56
CA VAL A 93 19.01 0.74 -15.50
C VAL A 93 19.54 2.12 -15.15
N GLY A 94 18.90 2.82 -14.21
CA GLY A 94 19.35 4.09 -13.65
C GLY A 94 19.37 4.05 -12.12
N ASN A 95 20.04 5.01 -11.47
CA ASN A 95 19.91 5.21 -10.03
C ASN A 95 18.43 5.45 -9.70
N GLY A 96 17.86 4.75 -8.71
CA GLY A 96 16.41 4.65 -8.48
C GLY A 96 15.69 6.00 -8.35
N LEU A 97 16.37 7.03 -7.82
CA LEU A 97 15.85 8.40 -7.71
C LEU A 97 15.76 9.10 -9.07
N ASP A 98 16.78 8.97 -9.91
CA ASP A 98 16.80 9.58 -11.25
C ASP A 98 15.78 8.88 -12.17
N TRP A 99 15.66 7.56 -12.05
CA TRP A 99 14.65 6.79 -12.77
C TRP A 99 13.21 7.22 -12.37
N LEU A 100 12.93 7.42 -11.09
CA LEU A 100 11.64 7.93 -10.63
C LEU A 100 11.37 9.32 -11.20
N LYS A 101 12.35 10.23 -11.23
CA LYS A 101 12.21 11.57 -11.81
C LYS A 101 11.94 11.53 -13.32
N GLU A 102 12.62 10.66 -14.05
CA GLU A 102 12.47 10.53 -15.50
C GLU A 102 11.14 9.88 -15.92
N HIS A 103 10.70 8.85 -15.16
CA HIS A 103 9.50 8.09 -15.51
C HIS A 103 8.19 8.74 -15.11
N PHE A 104 8.20 9.60 -14.11
CA PHE A 104 6.99 10.30 -13.69
C PHE A 104 6.60 11.48 -14.58
N ASN A 105 7.34 11.76 -15.66
CA ASN A 105 7.10 12.89 -16.58
C ASN A 105 6.69 14.17 -15.83
N LEU A 106 7.58 14.63 -14.97
CA LEU A 106 7.33 15.51 -13.84
C LEU A 106 7.05 16.99 -14.16
N GLY A 107 6.87 17.29 -15.42
CA GLY A 107 6.46 18.64 -15.85
C GLY A 107 5.05 19.06 -15.42
N ALA A 108 4.27 18.15 -14.82
CA ALA A 108 2.87 18.44 -14.46
C ALA A 108 2.53 18.25 -12.97
N LEU A 109 3.44 17.73 -12.15
CA LEU A 109 3.24 17.62 -10.71
C LEU A 109 4.12 18.67 -10.01
N ALA A 110 3.52 19.42 -9.09
CA ALA A 110 4.26 20.41 -8.30
C ALA A 110 5.52 19.74 -7.71
N ASP A 111 6.69 20.21 -8.14
CA ASP A 111 8.02 19.63 -7.85
C ASP A 111 8.24 19.22 -6.38
N GLY A 112 7.63 19.93 -5.43
CA GLY A 112 7.82 19.68 -4.01
C GLY A 112 7.18 18.41 -3.46
N VAL A 113 6.02 17.96 -3.98
CA VAL A 113 5.31 16.78 -3.43
C VAL A 113 6.01 15.50 -3.83
N LEU A 114 6.56 15.44 -5.01
CA LEU A 114 7.28 14.27 -5.48
C LEU A 114 8.66 14.18 -4.84
N GLU A 115 9.37 15.29 -4.73
CA GLU A 115 10.67 15.34 -4.06
C GLU A 115 10.55 14.87 -2.61
N ALA A 116 9.50 15.28 -1.88
CA ALA A 116 9.21 14.78 -0.54
C ALA A 116 8.96 13.26 -0.52
N LYS A 117 8.20 12.73 -1.48
CA LYS A 117 7.92 11.28 -1.57
C LYS A 117 9.17 10.46 -1.86
N LEU A 118 10.04 10.96 -2.74
CA LEU A 118 11.32 10.31 -3.04
C LEU A 118 12.26 10.35 -1.85
N ASN A 119 12.25 11.45 -1.10
CA ASN A 119 13.03 11.60 0.11
C ASN A 119 12.62 10.59 1.19
N ASP A 120 11.32 10.40 1.43
CA ASP A 120 10.85 9.41 2.42
C ASP A 120 11.31 7.99 2.08
N LEU A 121 11.21 7.60 0.80
CA LEU A 121 11.66 6.28 0.34
C LEU A 121 13.19 6.13 0.46
N SER A 122 13.94 7.17 0.13
CA SER A 122 15.41 7.18 0.30
C SER A 122 15.78 7.03 1.77
N ARG A 123 15.15 7.81 2.65
CA ARG A 123 15.37 7.73 4.10
C ARG A 123 15.07 6.35 4.67
N TYR A 124 14.01 5.70 4.22
CA TYR A 124 13.73 4.32 4.63
C TYR A 124 14.84 3.35 4.26
N TYR A 125 15.44 3.50 3.09
CA TYR A 125 16.49 2.59 2.65
C TYR A 125 17.88 2.94 3.19
N GLU A 126 18.15 4.20 3.49
CA GLU A 126 19.47 4.71 3.84
C GLU A 126 19.64 4.96 5.35
N GLU A 127 18.58 5.35 6.06
CA GLU A 127 18.60 5.64 7.49
C GLU A 127 18.06 4.46 8.31
N GLU A 128 18.96 3.67 8.88
CA GLU A 128 18.63 2.45 9.64
C GLU A 128 17.64 2.74 10.78
N ALA A 129 17.87 3.81 11.54
CA ALA A 129 17.01 4.18 12.66
C ALA A 129 15.56 4.47 12.23
N ILE A 130 15.37 5.11 11.07
CA ILE A 130 14.04 5.37 10.50
C ILE A 130 13.41 4.05 10.07
N ARG A 131 14.12 3.27 9.27
CA ARG A 131 13.64 1.96 8.79
C ARG A 131 13.18 1.07 9.94
N ASP A 132 14.01 0.97 10.99
CA ASP A 132 13.73 0.12 12.14
C ASP A 132 12.52 0.61 12.94
N GLU A 133 12.36 1.93 13.11
CA GLU A 133 11.19 2.50 13.77
C GLU A 133 9.90 2.27 12.99
N LEU A 134 9.91 2.48 11.67
CA LEU A 134 8.74 2.22 10.85
C LEU A 134 8.33 0.73 10.88
N ARG A 135 9.31 -0.17 10.72
CA ARG A 135 9.10 -1.62 10.83
C ARG A 135 8.62 -2.01 12.24
N ARG A 136 9.18 -1.42 13.28
CA ARG A 136 8.81 -1.68 14.68
C ARG A 136 7.34 -1.36 14.94
N ARG A 137 6.85 -0.23 14.46
CA ARG A 137 5.44 0.16 14.62
C ARG A 137 4.50 -0.88 14.07
N LEU A 138 4.67 -1.24 12.80
CA LEU A 138 3.81 -2.26 12.18
C LEU A 138 3.99 -3.62 12.87
N ARG A 139 5.22 -4.05 13.16
CA ARG A 139 5.49 -5.32 13.84
C ARG A 139 4.77 -5.41 15.19
N ASN A 140 4.85 -4.36 16.00
CA ASN A 140 4.19 -4.35 17.31
C ASN A 140 2.67 -4.45 17.15
N THR A 141 2.06 -3.62 16.30
CA THR A 141 0.62 -3.70 16.05
C THR A 141 0.19 -5.10 15.57
N LEU A 142 0.95 -5.73 14.68
CA LEU A 142 0.65 -7.09 14.23
C LEU A 142 0.74 -8.11 15.36
N LEU A 143 1.71 -7.98 16.26
CA LEU A 143 1.91 -8.89 17.40
C LEU A 143 0.88 -8.66 18.51
N ASP A 144 0.37 -7.44 18.69
CA ASP A 144 -0.71 -7.14 19.63
C ASP A 144 -2.02 -7.86 19.26
N HIS A 145 -2.15 -8.22 17.98
CA HIS A 145 -3.30 -8.97 17.42
C HIS A 145 -2.93 -10.44 17.06
N ASP A 146 -1.83 -10.99 17.62
CA ASP A 146 -1.45 -12.38 17.38
C ASP A 146 -2.55 -13.34 17.85
N GLY A 147 -2.92 -14.26 16.99
CA GLY A 147 -4.03 -15.20 17.23
C GLY A 147 -5.40 -14.73 16.72
N GLU A 148 -5.51 -13.50 16.24
CA GLU A 148 -6.70 -13.03 15.52
C GLU A 148 -6.60 -13.30 14.01
N SER A 149 -7.75 -13.25 13.32
CA SER A 149 -7.78 -13.28 11.85
C SER A 149 -7.49 -11.88 11.30
N ILE A 150 -6.22 -11.61 10.98
CA ILE A 150 -5.76 -10.30 10.55
C ILE A 150 -5.97 -10.12 9.04
N MET A 151 -6.66 -9.03 8.65
CA MET A 151 -6.63 -8.44 7.32
C MET A 151 -5.70 -7.22 7.36
N LEU A 152 -4.59 -7.26 6.63
CA LEU A 152 -3.60 -6.19 6.59
C LEU A 152 -3.72 -5.43 5.26
N ILE A 153 -4.17 -4.18 5.31
CA ILE A 153 -4.32 -3.29 4.15
C ILE A 153 -3.15 -2.31 4.12
N CYS A 154 -2.37 -2.34 3.05
CA CYS A 154 -1.15 -1.56 2.91
C CYS A 154 -1.22 -0.63 1.70
N HIS A 155 -0.99 0.66 1.90
CA HIS A 155 -1.00 1.65 0.82
C HIS A 155 0.40 2.15 0.50
N SER A 156 0.75 2.20 -0.80
CA SER A 156 1.97 2.85 -1.28
C SER A 156 3.23 2.33 -0.56
N MET A 157 4.08 3.20 0.00
CA MET A 157 5.25 2.79 0.79
C MET A 157 4.91 1.87 1.96
N GLY A 158 3.71 1.97 2.52
CA GLY A 158 3.25 1.01 3.55
C GLY A 158 3.31 -0.44 3.09
N THR A 159 3.23 -0.70 1.77
CA THR A 159 3.39 -2.05 1.20
C THR A 159 4.83 -2.56 1.31
N ILE A 160 5.83 -1.67 1.17
CA ILE A 160 7.24 -2.02 1.34
C ILE A 160 7.52 -2.36 2.80
N ILE A 161 7.09 -1.49 3.73
CA ILE A 161 7.24 -1.71 5.17
C ILE A 161 6.57 -3.04 5.57
N ALA A 162 5.35 -3.28 5.10
CA ALA A 162 4.61 -4.50 5.38
C ALA A 162 5.32 -5.74 4.81
N TYR A 163 5.80 -5.67 3.59
CA TYR A 163 6.55 -6.77 2.98
C TYR A 163 7.76 -7.15 3.83
N ASP A 164 8.56 -6.18 4.25
CA ASP A 164 9.76 -6.41 5.04
C ASP A 164 9.41 -6.98 6.42
N VAL A 165 8.44 -6.39 7.13
CA VAL A 165 8.00 -6.87 8.46
C VAL A 165 7.44 -8.30 8.39
N LEU A 166 6.65 -8.61 7.37
CA LEU A 166 6.12 -9.97 7.18
C LEU A 166 7.24 -10.98 6.87
N ARG A 167 8.29 -10.57 6.13
CA ARG A 167 9.47 -11.42 5.90
C ARG A 167 10.26 -11.65 7.19
N GLU A 168 10.41 -10.63 8.04
CA GLU A 168 11.02 -10.74 9.38
C GLU A 168 10.21 -11.69 10.28
N LEU A 169 8.92 -11.43 10.42
CA LEU A 169 8.03 -12.22 11.27
C LEU A 169 7.94 -13.68 10.79
N GLY A 170 7.89 -13.91 9.48
CA GLY A 170 7.86 -15.25 8.92
C GLY A 170 9.10 -16.09 9.26
N ARG A 171 10.24 -15.46 9.55
CA ARG A 171 11.47 -16.10 10.03
C ARG A 171 11.48 -16.25 11.56
N ALA A 172 11.12 -15.17 12.27
CA ALA A 172 11.23 -15.11 13.73
C ALA A 172 10.06 -15.80 14.45
N ARG A 173 8.89 -15.84 13.84
CA ARG A 173 7.63 -16.37 14.40
C ARG A 173 6.93 -17.29 13.38
N PRO A 174 7.35 -18.53 13.18
CA PRO A 174 6.79 -19.42 12.14
C PRO A 174 5.29 -19.69 12.24
N ASN A 175 4.71 -19.52 13.43
CA ASN A 175 3.27 -19.74 13.68
C ASN A 175 2.42 -18.47 13.53
N PHE A 176 3.04 -17.28 13.47
CA PHE A 176 2.32 -16.02 13.23
C PHE A 176 1.68 -16.03 11.84
N ARG A 177 0.44 -15.57 11.72
CA ARG A 177 -0.31 -15.54 10.46
C ARG A 177 -1.00 -14.21 10.21
N VAL A 178 -0.99 -13.81 8.94
CA VAL A 178 -1.87 -12.78 8.37
C VAL A 178 -2.80 -13.51 7.41
N ALA A 179 -4.09 -13.49 7.71
CA ALA A 179 -5.09 -14.19 6.93
C ALA A 179 -5.21 -13.59 5.53
N HIS A 180 -5.14 -12.26 5.42
CA HIS A 180 -5.27 -11.57 4.15
C HIS A 180 -4.36 -10.33 4.10
N LEU A 181 -3.40 -10.33 3.20
CA LEU A 181 -2.62 -9.14 2.83
C LEU A 181 -3.25 -8.50 1.60
N ILE A 182 -3.57 -7.22 1.69
CA ILE A 182 -4.06 -6.42 0.57
C ILE A 182 -3.07 -5.28 0.35
N THR A 183 -2.47 -5.23 -0.84
CA THR A 183 -1.61 -4.12 -1.26
C THR A 183 -2.35 -3.23 -2.26
N ILE A 184 -2.40 -1.92 -2.00
CA ILE A 184 -3.11 -0.94 -2.82
C ILE A 184 -2.15 0.16 -3.27
N GLY A 185 -2.16 0.51 -4.57
CA GLY A 185 -1.25 1.52 -5.13
C GLY A 185 0.22 1.21 -4.83
N SER A 186 0.63 -0.05 -4.98
CA SER A 186 1.89 -0.57 -4.47
C SER A 186 3.08 -0.28 -5.39
N PRO A 187 4.23 0.23 -4.86
CA PRO A 187 5.48 0.35 -5.59
C PRO A 187 6.32 -0.94 -5.62
N LEU A 188 5.81 -2.07 -5.12
CA LEU A 188 6.55 -3.33 -5.04
C LEU A 188 6.97 -3.90 -6.40
N GLY A 189 6.30 -3.51 -7.49
CA GLY A 189 6.70 -3.84 -8.86
C GLY A 189 7.82 -2.96 -9.42
N MET A 190 8.19 -1.86 -8.76
CA MET A 190 9.24 -0.97 -9.23
C MET A 190 10.62 -1.67 -9.24
N PRO A 191 11.42 -1.55 -10.31
CA PRO A 191 12.73 -2.21 -10.43
C PRO A 191 13.67 -1.90 -9.27
N HIS A 192 13.69 -0.64 -8.79
CA HIS A 192 14.50 -0.25 -7.65
C HIS A 192 14.09 -0.95 -6.35
N VAL A 193 12.78 -1.01 -6.07
CA VAL A 193 12.22 -1.68 -4.89
C VAL A 193 12.50 -3.18 -4.95
N LYS A 194 12.26 -3.83 -6.10
CA LYS A 194 12.59 -5.24 -6.32
C LYS A 194 14.07 -5.53 -6.08
N ARG A 195 14.97 -4.64 -6.53
CA ARG A 195 16.42 -4.77 -6.28
C ARG A 195 16.75 -4.73 -4.79
N LYS A 196 16.19 -3.77 -4.03
CA LYS A 196 16.36 -3.68 -2.57
C LYS A 196 15.84 -4.94 -1.87
N ILE A 197 14.68 -5.43 -2.26
CA ILE A 197 14.11 -6.70 -1.76
C ILE A 197 15.06 -7.87 -2.03
N LEU A 198 15.61 -7.99 -3.23
CA LEU A 198 16.54 -9.06 -3.57
C LEU A 198 17.87 -8.94 -2.82
N GLN A 199 18.36 -7.73 -2.56
CA GLN A 199 19.55 -7.50 -1.74
C GLN A 199 19.35 -7.95 -0.30
N GLU A 200 18.23 -7.61 0.33
CA GLU A 200 17.96 -7.92 1.73
C GLU A 200 17.48 -9.37 1.91
N TRP A 201 16.57 -9.83 1.07
CA TRP A 201 15.86 -11.10 1.24
C TRP A 201 16.35 -12.24 0.35
N ARG A 202 17.22 -11.97 -0.64
CA ARG A 202 17.74 -12.91 -1.64
C ARG A 202 16.69 -13.46 -2.61
N THR A 203 15.40 -13.36 -2.27
CA THR A 203 14.29 -13.81 -3.13
C THR A 203 13.08 -12.92 -2.93
N ALA A 204 12.44 -12.55 -4.03
CA ALA A 204 11.10 -11.98 -4.00
C ALA A 204 10.07 -13.12 -4.00
N ARG A 205 9.25 -13.19 -2.97
CA ARG A 205 8.18 -14.20 -2.82
C ARG A 205 7.11 -13.72 -1.84
N THR A 206 5.93 -14.28 -1.93
CA THR A 206 4.93 -14.13 -0.89
C THR A 206 5.52 -14.49 0.48
N PRO A 207 5.37 -13.66 1.51
CA PRO A 207 5.83 -13.98 2.86
C PRO A 207 5.22 -15.29 3.38
N THR A 208 6.00 -16.09 4.13
CA THR A 208 5.58 -17.43 4.57
C THR A 208 4.40 -17.43 5.51
N ASN A 209 4.15 -16.32 6.19
CA ASN A 209 3.07 -16.11 7.16
C ASN A 209 1.81 -15.47 6.57
N VAL A 210 1.72 -15.32 5.24
CA VAL A 210 0.55 -14.78 4.54
C VAL A 210 -0.25 -15.93 3.94
N ASP A 211 -1.57 -15.95 4.20
CA ASP A 211 -2.48 -16.98 3.72
C ASP A 211 -3.17 -16.61 2.40
N ARG A 212 -3.33 -15.30 2.14
CA ARG A 212 -3.81 -14.74 0.88
C ARG A 212 -3.15 -13.39 0.64
N TRP A 213 -2.76 -13.10 -0.60
CA TRP A 213 -2.24 -11.79 -1.01
C TRP A 213 -2.94 -11.32 -2.27
N ASP A 214 -3.74 -10.25 -2.13
CA ASP A 214 -4.34 -9.53 -3.25
C ASP A 214 -3.62 -8.19 -3.44
N ASN A 215 -3.32 -7.88 -4.68
CA ASN A 215 -2.71 -6.61 -5.10
C ASN A 215 -3.71 -5.86 -5.97
N LEU A 216 -4.20 -4.72 -5.47
CA LEU A 216 -5.16 -3.88 -6.17
C LEU A 216 -4.43 -2.68 -6.76
N ALA A 217 -4.49 -2.51 -8.08
CA ALA A 217 -3.80 -1.46 -8.78
C ALA A 217 -4.69 -0.75 -9.81
N ASP A 218 -4.59 0.58 -9.87
CA ASP A 218 -5.18 1.39 -10.94
C ASP A 218 -4.10 1.68 -11.98
N LYS A 219 -4.34 1.39 -13.24
CA LYS A 219 -3.39 1.70 -14.34
C LYS A 219 -3.06 3.18 -14.49
N ARG A 220 -3.90 4.05 -13.94
CA ARG A 220 -3.68 5.50 -13.94
C ARG A 220 -2.90 5.97 -12.73
N ASP A 221 -2.62 5.08 -11.77
CA ASP A 221 -1.80 5.37 -10.60
C ASP A 221 -0.32 5.45 -11.02
N PRO A 222 0.32 6.63 -10.90
CA PRO A 222 1.72 6.78 -11.31
C PRO A 222 2.70 6.05 -10.39
N VAL A 223 2.29 5.59 -9.21
CA VAL A 223 3.14 4.83 -8.28
C VAL A 223 3.04 3.34 -8.55
N ALA A 224 1.87 2.83 -8.90
CA ALA A 224 1.66 1.43 -9.28
C ALA A 224 2.07 1.19 -10.75
N ILE A 225 3.32 1.52 -11.10
CA ILE A 225 3.82 1.45 -12.49
C ILE A 225 3.75 0.04 -13.03
N ASP A 226 4.17 -0.94 -12.26
CA ASP A 226 3.96 -2.35 -12.55
C ASP A 226 2.75 -2.81 -11.73
N VAL A 227 1.61 -2.89 -12.40
CA VAL A 227 0.33 -3.26 -11.78
C VAL A 227 0.22 -4.76 -11.48
N TYR A 228 1.13 -5.57 -12.04
CA TYR A 228 1.11 -7.03 -11.92
C TYR A 228 2.32 -7.54 -11.13
N LEU A 229 2.09 -7.89 -9.86
CA LEU A 229 3.15 -8.42 -8.99
C LEU A 229 3.33 -9.94 -9.10
N ARG A 230 2.34 -10.68 -9.60
CA ARG A 230 2.36 -12.15 -9.65
C ARG A 230 3.57 -12.71 -10.40
N GLY A 231 4.01 -12.03 -11.47
CA GLY A 231 5.19 -12.43 -12.24
C GLY A 231 6.52 -12.22 -11.51
N ASP A 232 6.55 -11.28 -10.56
CA ASP A 232 7.75 -10.86 -9.84
C ASP A 232 7.95 -11.62 -8.53
N TYR A 233 6.87 -12.04 -7.89
CA TYR A 233 6.88 -12.65 -6.56
C TYR A 233 6.49 -14.12 -6.64
N LYS A 234 7.44 -15.01 -6.34
CA LYS A 234 7.18 -16.46 -6.30
C LYS A 234 6.19 -16.81 -5.18
N ALA A 235 5.46 -17.89 -5.36
CA ALA A 235 4.64 -18.47 -4.30
C ALA A 235 5.47 -18.74 -3.03
N ASN A 236 4.81 -18.66 -1.86
CA ASN A 236 5.43 -19.12 -0.62
C ASN A 236 5.42 -20.66 -0.52
N GLY A 237 6.03 -21.20 0.56
CA GLY A 237 6.11 -22.65 0.77
C GLY A 237 4.77 -23.37 0.94
N ARG A 238 3.65 -22.63 1.02
CA ARG A 238 2.28 -23.13 1.08
C ARG A 238 1.52 -22.98 -0.24
N GLY A 239 2.20 -22.55 -1.31
CA GLY A 239 1.60 -22.34 -2.61
C GLY A 239 0.79 -21.04 -2.76
N VAL A 240 0.90 -20.11 -1.80
CA VAL A 240 0.20 -18.82 -1.89
C VAL A 240 0.95 -17.90 -2.87
N GLU A 241 0.28 -17.53 -3.94
CA GLU A 241 0.73 -16.57 -4.96
C GLU A 241 0.05 -15.22 -4.76
N VAL A 242 0.64 -14.16 -5.33
CA VAL A 242 -0.03 -12.87 -5.48
C VAL A 242 -1.19 -13.01 -6.48
N ARG A 243 -2.31 -12.38 -6.16
CA ARG A 243 -3.45 -12.21 -7.05
C ARG A 243 -3.54 -10.74 -7.40
N ASP A 244 -3.41 -10.42 -8.68
CA ASP A 244 -3.48 -9.05 -9.17
C ASP A 244 -4.87 -8.75 -9.69
N ASP A 245 -5.50 -7.70 -9.17
CA ASP A 245 -6.77 -7.19 -9.64
C ASP A 245 -6.61 -5.71 -10.02
N LEU A 246 -7.11 -5.36 -11.21
CA LEU A 246 -7.18 -3.97 -11.66
C LEU A 246 -8.45 -3.32 -11.12
N ILE A 247 -8.29 -2.12 -10.58
CA ILE A 247 -9.40 -1.37 -10.02
C ILE A 247 -9.53 0.01 -10.67
N PHE A 248 -10.66 0.64 -10.45
CA PHE A 248 -10.88 2.04 -10.79
C PHE A 248 -10.86 2.90 -9.51
N ASN A 249 -9.76 3.64 -9.30
CA ASN A 249 -9.67 4.61 -8.21
C ASN A 249 -10.45 5.87 -8.59
N ASP A 250 -11.56 6.11 -7.93
CA ASP A 250 -12.50 7.20 -8.22
C ASP A 250 -12.14 8.54 -7.57
N TRP A 251 -11.00 8.63 -6.87
CA TRP A 251 -10.60 9.85 -6.17
C TRP A 251 -10.50 11.07 -7.08
N GLY A 252 -10.14 10.88 -8.35
CA GLY A 252 -9.84 11.97 -9.28
C GLY A 252 -8.43 12.53 -9.12
N GLY A 253 -7.96 13.29 -10.09
CA GLY A 253 -6.60 13.85 -10.10
C GLY A 253 -5.53 12.76 -10.19
N ILE A 254 -4.62 12.73 -9.23
CA ILE A 254 -3.63 11.66 -9.12
C ILE A 254 -4.30 10.44 -8.49
N ASN A 255 -4.54 9.38 -9.28
CA ASN A 255 -5.24 8.16 -8.87
C ASN A 255 -4.42 7.28 -7.87
N HIS A 256 -3.71 7.92 -6.96
CA HIS A 256 -2.87 7.30 -5.94
C HIS A 256 -3.41 7.45 -4.51
N LYS A 257 -4.54 8.11 -4.33
CA LYS A 257 -5.12 8.29 -2.98
C LYS A 257 -5.70 6.98 -2.47
N SER A 258 -5.39 6.64 -1.22
CA SER A 258 -5.86 5.39 -0.57
C SER A 258 -7.38 5.26 -0.56
N TYR A 259 -8.10 6.37 -0.41
CA TYR A 259 -9.55 6.37 -0.23
C TYR A 259 -10.32 5.77 -1.42
N GLY A 260 -9.93 6.09 -2.65
CA GLY A 260 -10.54 5.48 -3.84
C GLY A 260 -10.25 3.98 -3.94
N TYR A 261 -9.09 3.52 -3.46
CA TYR A 261 -8.76 2.10 -3.32
C TYR A 261 -9.61 1.43 -2.23
N LEU A 262 -9.75 2.08 -1.05
CA LEU A 262 -10.46 1.51 0.10
C LEU A 262 -11.96 1.34 -0.10
N ARG A 263 -12.55 2.04 -1.07
CA ARG A 263 -13.99 1.97 -1.34
C ARG A 263 -14.33 1.35 -2.69
N CYS A 264 -13.35 0.91 -3.48
CA CYS A 264 -13.62 0.27 -4.76
C CYS A 264 -14.36 -1.08 -4.59
N PRO A 265 -15.09 -1.55 -5.61
CA PRO A 265 -15.83 -2.82 -5.53
C PRO A 265 -14.98 -4.04 -5.30
N GLU A 266 -13.71 -4.01 -5.68
CA GLU A 266 -12.77 -5.12 -5.57
C GLU A 266 -12.15 -5.25 -4.16
N MET A 267 -12.25 -4.19 -3.31
CA MET A 267 -11.80 -4.20 -1.91
C MET A 267 -12.75 -5.03 -1.04
#